data_ce635d09ca6d971ea041d0b779c7400e
#
_entry.id   ce635d09ca6d971ea041d0b779c7400e
#
_cell.length_a   1.000
_cell.length_b   1.000
_cell.length_c   1.000
_cell.angle_alpha   90.00
_cell.angle_beta   90.00
_cell.angle_gamma   90.00
#
_symmetry.space_group_name_H-M   'P 1'
#
loop_
_entity.id
_entity.type
_entity.pdbx_description
1 polymer ?
#
loop_
_entity_poly.entity_id
_entity_poly.type
_entity_poly.pdbx_seq_one_letter_code
_entity_poly.pdbx_strand_id
1 'polypeptide(L)'
;MRIAHVSDTHLGYSAFGRVDEQSGLNLREMDFYRAFEECVDKVIQLKPDALLHSGDLFDSVRPSNRALSFTLDQFARVSQAGIPVVVIAGNHSTPKLRETGSVFKVFEHLKDVHPVYKGEYESIELGGLMVHALPHCEGEVLQREAEKMRPSGSHLNAGMMHVGIASIQEFRMGEFNELMLPVSALNEKLDYIALGHYHGYVHVTRNATYSGSTERLSFSEARDKKGFVMVDLAKGKKEFVPLHPRPMLDLPPIDAKRMDADELRRELKNKIESHELDGKLVRLIVRNVTSPVYRAIDHAWLRSATAKAMHFDARFEVVQEGVSLQSASTYIDSLEKEFVSFLDHYPVEKVDKERLRSKGLEYLQRGLEESD
;
A
#
# COMPACT_ATOMS: atom_id res chain seq x y z
N MET A 1 -17.85 -22.60 11.15
CA MET A 1 -16.40 -22.37 10.99
C MET A 1 -16.17 -20.90 10.78
N ARG A 2 -15.25 -20.32 11.54
CA ARG A 2 -14.94 -18.88 11.51
C ARG A 2 -13.48 -18.67 11.08
N ILE A 3 -13.25 -17.75 10.17
CA ILE A 3 -11.89 -17.39 9.74
C ILE A 3 -11.63 -15.92 10.02
N ALA A 4 -10.35 -15.57 10.27
CA ALA A 4 -9.88 -14.20 10.25
C ALA A 4 -9.23 -13.93 8.89
N HIS A 5 -9.63 -12.85 8.22
CA HIS A 5 -9.07 -12.41 6.95
C HIS A 5 -8.33 -11.09 7.14
N VAL A 6 -7.02 -11.10 6.94
CA VAL A 6 -6.08 -9.98 7.05
C VAL A 6 -5.36 -9.81 5.71
N SER A 7 -4.98 -8.61 5.33
CA SER A 7 -4.13 -8.34 4.17
C SER A 7 -3.33 -7.04 4.32
N ASP A 8 -2.39 -6.81 3.44
CA ASP A 8 -1.73 -5.52 3.23
C ASP A 8 -1.14 -4.93 4.52
N THR A 9 -0.37 -5.77 5.23
CA THR A 9 0.26 -5.37 6.49
C THR A 9 1.57 -4.61 6.31
N HIS A 10 2.23 -4.71 5.16
CA HIS A 10 3.42 -3.97 4.76
C HIS A 10 4.48 -3.85 5.85
N LEU A 11 4.80 -4.96 6.52
CA LEU A 11 5.78 -5.00 7.60
C LEU A 11 7.16 -4.58 7.09
N GLY A 12 7.76 -3.62 7.80
CA GLY A 12 9.01 -2.99 7.38
C GLY A 12 8.83 -1.68 6.60
N TYR A 13 7.58 -1.26 6.32
CA TYR A 13 7.31 0.07 5.74
C TYR A 13 7.90 1.16 6.63
N SER A 14 8.66 2.08 6.05
CA SER A 14 9.26 3.22 6.75
C SER A 14 9.07 4.50 5.95
N ALA A 15 8.77 5.60 6.64
CA ALA A 15 8.54 6.91 6.03
C ALA A 15 8.86 8.05 6.99
N PHE A 16 8.95 9.27 6.43
CA PHE A 16 9.08 10.54 7.14
C PHE A 16 10.36 10.75 7.95
N GLY A 17 11.31 9.82 7.94
CA GLY A 17 12.65 9.95 8.49
C GLY A 17 12.72 10.19 10.01
N ARG A 18 11.61 10.12 10.75
CA ARG A 18 11.59 10.33 12.20
C ARG A 18 11.87 9.05 12.94
N VAL A 19 12.84 9.09 13.82
CA VAL A 19 13.38 7.95 14.55
C VAL A 19 13.02 8.07 16.04
N ASP A 20 12.68 6.95 16.65
CA ASP A 20 12.54 6.83 18.10
C ASP A 20 13.92 6.88 18.76
N GLU A 21 14.10 7.76 19.74
CA GLU A 21 15.39 8.02 20.39
C GLU A 21 15.92 6.81 21.18
N GLN A 22 15.05 5.96 21.70
CA GLN A 22 15.44 4.82 22.53
C GLN A 22 15.81 3.61 21.69
N SER A 23 14.99 3.28 20.69
CA SER A 23 15.16 2.08 19.87
C SER A 23 15.98 2.32 18.60
N GLY A 24 16.14 3.60 18.17
CA GLY A 24 16.76 3.94 16.90
C GLY A 24 15.90 3.55 15.67
N LEU A 25 14.64 3.18 15.86
CA LEU A 25 13.74 2.73 14.80
C LEU A 25 12.96 3.88 14.17
N ASN A 26 12.67 3.73 12.88
CA ASN A 26 11.71 4.63 12.24
C ASN A 26 10.34 4.51 12.90
N LEU A 27 9.75 5.64 13.30
CA LEU A 27 8.47 5.66 14.02
C LEU A 27 7.32 5.08 13.18
N ARG A 28 7.35 5.24 11.85
CA ARG A 28 6.33 4.62 10.98
C ARG A 28 6.49 3.11 10.91
N GLU A 29 7.71 2.60 10.84
CA GLU A 29 7.96 1.17 10.90
C GLU A 29 7.40 0.57 12.20
N MET A 30 7.59 1.25 13.33
CA MET A 30 7.01 0.84 14.61
C MET A 30 5.48 0.86 14.60
N ASP A 31 4.84 1.81 13.92
CA ASP A 31 3.38 1.85 13.80
C ASP A 31 2.83 0.62 13.10
N PHE A 32 3.48 0.17 12.00
CA PHE A 32 3.09 -1.04 11.28
C PHE A 32 3.25 -2.30 12.14
N TYR A 33 4.33 -2.39 12.91
CA TYR A 33 4.50 -3.51 13.85
C TYR A 33 3.44 -3.52 14.94
N ARG A 34 3.12 -2.37 15.54
CA ARG A 34 2.07 -2.25 16.57
C ARG A 34 0.69 -2.60 16.03
N ALA A 35 0.36 -2.14 14.83
CA ALA A 35 -0.91 -2.45 14.19
C ALA A 35 -1.07 -3.96 13.92
N PHE A 36 0.01 -4.62 13.46
CA PHE A 36 -0.02 -6.06 13.24
C PHE A 36 -0.03 -6.86 14.54
N GLU A 37 0.71 -6.43 15.57
CA GLU A 37 0.68 -7.04 16.90
C GLU A 37 -0.74 -6.95 17.51
N GLU A 38 -1.40 -5.77 17.45
CA GLU A 38 -2.80 -5.61 17.88
C GLU A 38 -3.74 -6.53 17.09
N CYS A 39 -3.50 -6.67 15.77
CA CYS A 39 -4.26 -7.59 14.92
C CYS A 39 -4.13 -9.04 15.42
N VAL A 40 -2.91 -9.50 15.64
CA VAL A 40 -2.61 -10.87 16.15
C VAL A 40 -3.22 -11.09 17.53
N ASP A 41 -3.12 -10.12 18.43
CA ASP A 41 -3.74 -10.21 19.77
C ASP A 41 -5.25 -10.42 19.68
N LYS A 42 -5.92 -9.63 18.83
CA LYS A 42 -7.37 -9.77 18.60
C LYS A 42 -7.73 -11.10 17.93
N VAL A 43 -6.93 -11.56 16.96
CA VAL A 43 -7.12 -12.88 16.32
C VAL A 43 -7.04 -14.00 17.35
N ILE A 44 -6.01 -13.98 18.20
CA ILE A 44 -5.85 -14.99 19.26
C ILE A 44 -7.02 -14.94 20.26
N GLN A 45 -7.48 -13.74 20.64
CA GLN A 45 -8.62 -13.55 21.52
C GLN A 45 -9.93 -14.07 20.89
N LEU A 46 -10.17 -13.83 19.61
CA LEU A 46 -11.39 -14.20 18.89
C LEU A 46 -11.42 -15.69 18.52
N LYS A 47 -10.28 -16.38 18.54
CA LYS A 47 -10.14 -17.81 18.28
C LYS A 47 -10.84 -18.27 16.99
N PRO A 48 -10.45 -17.76 15.81
CA PRO A 48 -10.94 -18.32 14.55
C PRO A 48 -10.40 -19.73 14.33
N ASP A 49 -11.03 -20.47 13.43
CA ASP A 49 -10.56 -21.80 13.01
C ASP A 49 -9.34 -21.71 12.06
N ALA A 50 -9.10 -20.54 11.42
CA ALA A 50 -7.91 -20.24 10.61
C ALA A 50 -7.70 -18.74 10.48
N LEU A 51 -6.43 -18.33 10.26
CA LEU A 51 -6.03 -17.00 9.81
C LEU A 51 -5.63 -17.05 8.33
N LEU A 52 -6.27 -16.24 7.50
CA LEU A 52 -5.95 -16.07 6.08
C LEU A 52 -5.33 -14.70 5.87
N HIS A 53 -4.06 -14.64 5.43
CA HIS A 53 -3.36 -13.41 5.08
C HIS A 53 -3.24 -13.28 3.56
N SER A 54 -4.03 -12.37 2.96
CA SER A 54 -4.21 -12.27 1.50
C SER A 54 -3.19 -11.39 0.81
N GLY A 55 -1.92 -11.50 1.18
CA GLY A 55 -0.80 -10.88 0.48
C GLY A 55 -0.33 -9.55 1.08
N ASP A 56 0.78 -9.06 0.54
CA ASP A 56 1.53 -7.88 1.01
C ASP A 56 1.80 -7.87 2.52
N LEU A 57 2.34 -9.01 2.97
CA LEU A 57 2.81 -9.18 4.34
C LEU A 57 4.00 -8.25 4.64
N PHE A 58 4.94 -8.14 3.71
CA PHE A 58 6.08 -7.23 3.77
C PHE A 58 5.96 -6.13 2.73
N ASP A 59 6.53 -4.97 3.03
CA ASP A 59 6.60 -3.81 2.14
C ASP A 59 7.60 -3.97 0.99
N SER A 60 8.49 -4.95 1.08
CA SER A 60 9.50 -5.20 0.06
C SER A 60 9.85 -6.67 -0.09
N VAL A 61 10.37 -7.02 -1.27
CA VAL A 61 10.86 -8.38 -1.61
C VAL A 61 11.98 -8.84 -0.68
N ARG A 62 12.76 -7.89 -0.13
CA ARG A 62 13.86 -8.15 0.82
C ARG A 62 13.59 -7.39 2.11
N PRO A 63 12.72 -7.89 2.99
CA PRO A 63 12.44 -7.25 4.27
C PRO A 63 13.70 -7.21 5.13
N SER A 64 13.75 -6.26 6.05
CA SER A 64 14.82 -6.22 7.05
C SER A 64 14.78 -7.46 7.94
N ASN A 65 15.93 -7.85 8.50
CA ASN A 65 15.98 -8.97 9.47
C ASN A 65 15.03 -8.73 10.66
N ARG A 66 14.78 -7.47 11.02
CA ARG A 66 13.82 -7.11 12.07
C ARG A 66 12.39 -7.42 11.64
N ALA A 67 11.98 -6.99 10.46
CA ALA A 67 10.65 -7.28 9.93
C ALA A 67 10.41 -8.79 9.85
N LEU A 68 11.42 -9.53 9.40
CA LEU A 68 11.36 -10.99 9.31
C LEU A 68 11.24 -11.65 10.70
N SER A 69 12.11 -11.28 11.65
CA SER A 69 12.08 -11.83 13.00
C SER A 69 10.75 -11.53 13.69
N PHE A 70 10.29 -10.27 13.62
CA PHE A 70 9.00 -9.87 14.17
C PHE A 70 7.84 -10.72 13.59
N THR A 71 7.83 -10.92 12.27
CA THR A 71 6.77 -11.71 11.61
C THR A 71 6.79 -13.18 12.04
N LEU A 72 7.99 -13.77 12.16
CA LEU A 72 8.16 -15.14 12.65
C LEU A 72 7.60 -15.29 14.08
N ASP A 73 7.89 -14.32 14.96
CA ASP A 73 7.38 -14.31 16.33
C ASP A 73 5.85 -14.20 16.34
N GLN A 74 5.25 -13.33 15.54
CA GLN A 74 3.81 -13.17 15.48
C GLN A 74 3.10 -14.43 14.93
N PHE A 75 3.61 -15.03 13.85
CA PHE A 75 3.04 -16.28 13.32
C PHE A 75 3.22 -17.46 14.28
N ALA A 76 4.35 -17.52 14.99
CA ALA A 76 4.55 -18.52 16.05
C ALA A 76 3.53 -18.37 17.18
N ARG A 77 3.19 -17.14 17.60
CA ARG A 77 2.14 -16.88 18.60
C ARG A 77 0.77 -17.38 18.12
N VAL A 78 0.39 -17.13 16.87
CA VAL A 78 -0.88 -17.58 16.28
C VAL A 78 -0.92 -19.12 16.22
N SER A 79 0.15 -19.76 15.74
CA SER A 79 0.28 -21.21 15.68
C SER A 79 0.23 -21.86 17.07
N GLN A 80 0.92 -21.29 18.08
CA GLN A 80 0.88 -21.76 19.46
C GLN A 80 -0.51 -21.65 20.09
N ALA A 81 -1.33 -20.70 19.63
CA ALA A 81 -2.74 -20.60 20.02
C ALA A 81 -3.63 -21.64 19.31
N GLY A 82 -3.05 -22.52 18.48
CA GLY A 82 -3.78 -23.56 17.75
C GLY A 82 -4.55 -23.05 16.53
N ILE A 83 -4.18 -21.89 16.00
CA ILE A 83 -4.81 -21.28 14.84
C ILE A 83 -3.88 -21.46 13.63
N PRO A 84 -4.24 -22.30 12.64
CA PRO A 84 -3.46 -22.44 11.42
C PRO A 84 -3.49 -21.13 10.59
N VAL A 85 -2.36 -20.82 9.95
CA VAL A 85 -2.16 -19.63 9.13
C VAL A 85 -1.96 -20.04 7.67
N VAL A 86 -2.74 -19.46 6.76
CA VAL A 86 -2.42 -19.49 5.33
C VAL A 86 -2.03 -18.08 4.91
N VAL A 87 -0.86 -17.94 4.30
CA VAL A 87 -0.36 -16.64 3.85
C VAL A 87 0.09 -16.71 2.39
N ILE A 88 -0.44 -15.83 1.55
CA ILE A 88 -0.03 -15.74 0.14
C ILE A 88 0.94 -14.58 -0.09
N ALA A 89 1.84 -14.70 -1.06
CA ALA A 89 2.68 -13.59 -1.49
C ALA A 89 1.85 -12.57 -2.30
N GLY A 90 2.04 -11.28 -2.00
CA GLY A 90 1.54 -10.17 -2.81
C GLY A 90 2.60 -9.61 -3.76
N ASN A 91 2.31 -8.52 -4.46
CA ASN A 91 3.24 -7.92 -5.44
C ASN A 91 4.49 -7.32 -4.78
N HIS A 92 4.40 -6.75 -3.57
CA HIS A 92 5.55 -6.25 -2.82
C HIS A 92 6.50 -7.35 -2.35
N SER A 93 6.03 -8.60 -2.24
CA SER A 93 6.80 -9.73 -1.72
C SER A 93 7.24 -10.73 -2.80
N THR A 94 6.81 -10.55 -4.06
CA THR A 94 7.12 -11.46 -5.17
C THR A 94 8.39 -11.00 -5.88
N PRO A 95 9.48 -11.79 -5.87
CA PRO A 95 10.72 -11.44 -6.57
C PRO A 95 10.52 -11.45 -8.09
N LYS A 96 10.96 -10.39 -8.79
CA LYS A 96 11.00 -10.34 -10.26
C LYS A 96 12.08 -11.26 -10.84
N LEU A 97 13.16 -11.51 -10.10
CA LEU A 97 14.27 -12.39 -10.50
C LEU A 97 14.21 -13.70 -9.72
N ARG A 98 14.17 -14.84 -10.42
CA ARG A 98 14.13 -16.18 -9.81
C ARG A 98 15.29 -16.45 -8.86
N GLU A 99 16.47 -15.89 -9.15
CA GLU A 99 17.69 -16.01 -8.33
C GLU A 99 17.54 -15.44 -6.92
N THR A 100 16.66 -14.45 -6.73
CA THR A 100 16.45 -13.82 -5.43
C THR A 100 15.85 -14.78 -4.41
N GLY A 101 15.03 -15.74 -4.86
CA GLY A 101 14.25 -16.60 -3.98
C GLY A 101 13.15 -15.83 -3.24
N SER A 102 12.18 -16.52 -2.68
CA SER A 102 11.14 -15.88 -1.87
C SER A 102 11.46 -15.95 -0.39
N VAL A 103 11.30 -14.83 0.31
CA VAL A 103 11.37 -14.76 1.78
C VAL A 103 10.34 -15.66 2.46
N PHE A 104 9.21 -15.95 1.80
CA PHE A 104 8.15 -16.82 2.31
C PHE A 104 8.61 -18.25 2.61
N LYS A 105 9.71 -18.69 1.99
CA LYS A 105 10.28 -20.01 2.24
C LYS A 105 10.64 -20.24 3.72
N VAL A 106 10.96 -19.20 4.48
CA VAL A 106 11.28 -19.33 5.90
C VAL A 106 10.08 -19.77 6.74
N PHE A 107 8.86 -19.46 6.28
CA PHE A 107 7.63 -19.82 6.99
C PHE A 107 7.26 -21.31 6.85
N GLU A 108 7.83 -22.03 5.85
CA GLU A 108 7.68 -23.50 5.73
C GLU A 108 8.21 -24.24 6.97
N HIS A 109 9.05 -23.60 7.76
CA HIS A 109 9.62 -24.18 9.00
C HIS A 109 8.75 -23.93 10.25
N LEU A 110 7.69 -23.13 10.13
CA LEU A 110 6.75 -22.90 11.24
C LEU A 110 5.63 -23.95 11.19
N LYS A 111 5.32 -24.50 12.35
CA LYS A 111 4.20 -25.44 12.49
C LYS A 111 2.88 -24.72 12.17
N ASP A 112 1.98 -25.38 11.44
CA ASP A 112 0.65 -24.89 11.11
C ASP A 112 0.63 -23.52 10.37
N VAL A 113 1.74 -23.16 9.69
CA VAL A 113 1.85 -22.01 8.80
C VAL A 113 2.09 -22.49 7.37
N HIS A 114 1.21 -22.09 6.46
CA HIS A 114 1.17 -22.54 5.06
C HIS A 114 1.42 -21.36 4.11
N PRO A 115 2.68 -21.07 3.73
CA PRO A 115 3.01 -20.02 2.78
C PRO A 115 2.78 -20.47 1.34
N VAL A 116 2.07 -19.66 0.54
CA VAL A 116 1.86 -19.86 -0.90
C VAL A 116 2.47 -18.69 -1.67
N TYR A 117 3.51 -18.95 -2.47
CA TYR A 117 4.34 -17.89 -3.04
C TYR A 117 4.95 -18.19 -4.43
N LYS A 118 4.62 -19.34 -5.03
CA LYS A 118 5.27 -19.76 -6.29
C LYS A 118 4.62 -19.19 -7.56
N GLY A 119 3.64 -18.28 -7.41
CA GLY A 119 2.92 -17.72 -8.56
C GLY A 119 1.93 -18.68 -9.21
N GLU A 120 1.57 -19.76 -8.52
CA GLU A 120 0.64 -20.80 -8.98
C GLU A 120 -0.44 -21.04 -7.93
N TYR A 121 -1.60 -21.51 -8.37
CA TYR A 121 -2.68 -21.93 -7.49
C TYR A 121 -2.28 -23.14 -6.65
N GLU A 122 -2.53 -23.08 -5.36
CA GLU A 122 -2.42 -24.20 -4.43
C GLU A 122 -3.72 -24.37 -3.62
N SER A 123 -4.03 -25.59 -3.20
CA SER A 123 -5.15 -25.89 -2.30
C SER A 123 -4.64 -26.49 -0.99
N ILE A 124 -5.18 -26.00 0.14
CA ILE A 124 -4.77 -26.42 1.48
C ILE A 124 -6.01 -26.83 2.26
N GLU A 125 -6.00 -28.05 2.81
CA GLU A 125 -7.06 -28.56 3.63
C GLU A 125 -6.78 -28.33 5.13
N LEU A 126 -7.70 -27.66 5.82
CA LEU A 126 -7.62 -27.34 7.24
C LEU A 126 -8.90 -27.79 7.97
N GLY A 127 -8.95 -29.03 8.43
CA GLY A 127 -10.02 -29.50 9.32
C GLY A 127 -11.44 -29.28 8.81
N GLY A 128 -11.72 -29.51 7.52
CA GLY A 128 -13.03 -29.32 6.89
C GLY A 128 -13.20 -27.96 6.18
N LEU A 129 -12.15 -27.14 6.15
CA LEU A 129 -12.01 -25.96 5.29
C LEU A 129 -11.05 -26.29 4.14
N MET A 130 -11.48 -26.07 2.91
CA MET A 130 -10.58 -26.04 1.76
C MET A 130 -10.23 -24.60 1.44
N VAL A 131 -8.96 -24.25 1.55
CA VAL A 131 -8.43 -22.95 1.19
C VAL A 131 -7.82 -23.01 -0.22
N HIS A 132 -8.39 -22.23 -1.14
CA HIS A 132 -7.92 -22.07 -2.51
C HIS A 132 -7.04 -20.82 -2.56
N ALA A 133 -5.73 -20.98 -2.60
CA ALA A 133 -4.76 -19.90 -2.48
C ALA A 133 -4.10 -19.59 -3.81
N LEU A 134 -4.22 -18.33 -4.27
CA LEU A 134 -3.55 -17.80 -5.45
C LEU A 134 -2.70 -16.60 -5.06
N PRO A 135 -1.37 -16.73 -4.96
CA PRO A 135 -0.47 -15.61 -4.71
C PRO A 135 -0.38 -14.71 -5.93
N HIS A 136 0.25 -13.54 -5.78
CA HIS A 136 0.58 -12.69 -6.91
C HIS A 136 1.38 -13.46 -7.96
N CYS A 137 0.97 -13.35 -9.24
CA CYS A 137 1.59 -14.00 -10.38
C CYS A 137 1.56 -13.08 -11.61
N GLU A 138 2.28 -13.42 -12.66
CA GLU A 138 2.30 -12.65 -13.90
C GLU A 138 0.92 -12.62 -14.58
N GLY A 139 0.60 -11.52 -15.28
CA GLY A 139 -0.73 -11.25 -15.83
C GLY A 139 -1.26 -12.34 -16.77
N GLU A 140 -0.41 -12.90 -17.61
CA GLU A 140 -0.79 -13.99 -18.55
C GLU A 140 -1.21 -15.29 -17.85
N VAL A 141 -0.68 -15.51 -16.64
CA VAL A 141 -0.92 -16.74 -15.85
C VAL A 141 -2.12 -16.57 -14.93
N LEU A 142 -2.39 -15.32 -14.46
CA LEU A 142 -3.34 -15.00 -13.42
C LEU A 142 -4.75 -15.53 -13.69
N GLN A 143 -5.29 -15.31 -14.88
CA GLN A 143 -6.65 -15.76 -15.21
C GLN A 143 -6.74 -17.29 -15.22
N ARG A 144 -5.77 -17.97 -15.83
CA ARG A 144 -5.70 -19.43 -15.88
C ARG A 144 -5.62 -20.05 -14.49
N GLU A 145 -4.84 -19.46 -13.60
CA GLU A 145 -4.70 -19.96 -12.23
C GLU A 145 -5.96 -19.69 -11.40
N ALA A 146 -6.61 -18.53 -11.60
CA ALA A 146 -7.88 -18.22 -10.96
C ALA A 146 -9.02 -19.20 -11.34
N GLU A 147 -9.06 -19.68 -12.57
CA GLU A 147 -10.03 -20.67 -13.05
C GLU A 147 -9.93 -22.05 -12.36
N LYS A 148 -8.79 -22.34 -11.71
CA LYS A 148 -8.58 -23.56 -10.92
C LYS A 148 -9.29 -23.52 -9.56
N MET A 149 -9.66 -22.33 -9.08
CA MET A 149 -10.32 -22.14 -7.79
C MET A 149 -11.79 -22.60 -7.85
N ARG A 150 -11.99 -23.90 -7.68
CA ARG A 150 -13.32 -24.53 -7.75
C ARG A 150 -13.67 -25.21 -6.43
N PRO A 151 -14.92 -25.13 -5.96
CA PRO A 151 -15.34 -25.79 -4.73
C PRO A 151 -14.97 -27.26 -4.73
N SER A 152 -14.44 -27.74 -3.62
CA SER A 152 -14.00 -29.13 -3.43
C SER A 152 -14.93 -29.84 -2.43
N GLY A 153 -15.61 -30.89 -2.90
CA GLY A 153 -16.27 -31.88 -2.07
C GLY A 153 -17.28 -31.33 -1.05
N SER A 154 -17.24 -31.88 0.16
CA SER A 154 -18.12 -31.54 1.30
C SER A 154 -17.55 -30.46 2.23
N HIS A 155 -16.42 -29.85 1.88
CA HIS A 155 -15.75 -28.83 2.68
C HIS A 155 -16.43 -27.46 2.54
N LEU A 156 -16.25 -26.59 3.53
CA LEU A 156 -16.37 -25.16 3.31
C LEU A 156 -15.19 -24.67 2.48
N ASN A 157 -15.42 -23.76 1.54
CA ASN A 157 -14.41 -23.37 0.56
C ASN A 157 -14.13 -21.86 0.64
N ALA A 158 -12.89 -21.50 0.98
CA ALA A 158 -12.42 -20.11 1.00
C ALA A 158 -11.36 -19.88 -0.09
N GLY A 159 -11.57 -18.88 -0.95
CA GLY A 159 -10.56 -18.40 -1.89
C GLY A 159 -9.68 -17.33 -1.27
N MET A 160 -8.43 -17.24 -1.69
CA MET A 160 -7.50 -16.15 -1.37
C MET A 160 -6.83 -15.66 -2.63
N MET A 161 -6.81 -14.36 -2.87
CA MET A 161 -6.15 -13.74 -4.03
C MET A 161 -5.56 -12.38 -3.64
N HIS A 162 -4.41 -12.05 -4.23
CA HIS A 162 -3.83 -10.71 -4.13
C HIS A 162 -3.82 -10.05 -5.51
N VAL A 163 -4.87 -9.28 -5.81
CA VAL A 163 -5.14 -8.76 -7.16
C VAL A 163 -6.14 -7.62 -7.15
N GLY A 164 -6.04 -6.70 -8.11
CA GLY A 164 -7.04 -5.68 -8.37
C GLY A 164 -8.29 -6.26 -9.06
N ILE A 165 -9.48 -5.71 -8.76
CA ILE A 165 -10.73 -6.08 -9.44
C ILE A 165 -11.26 -4.88 -10.25
N ALA A 166 -11.38 -5.06 -11.57
CA ALA A 166 -11.60 -4.00 -12.55
C ALA A 166 -12.86 -3.14 -12.38
N SER A 167 -13.85 -3.58 -11.60
CA SER A 167 -15.11 -2.85 -11.39
C SER A 167 -15.07 -1.85 -10.23
N ILE A 168 -13.99 -1.80 -9.46
CA ILE A 168 -13.87 -0.91 -8.30
C ILE A 168 -13.29 0.42 -8.77
N GLN A 169 -14.07 1.51 -8.61
CA GLN A 169 -13.67 2.85 -9.07
C GLN A 169 -12.42 3.37 -8.36
N GLU A 170 -12.19 2.93 -7.14
CA GLU A 170 -11.04 3.27 -6.28
C GLU A 170 -9.69 2.87 -6.90
N PHE A 171 -9.66 1.83 -7.75
CA PHE A 171 -8.44 1.41 -8.47
C PHE A 171 -8.02 2.33 -9.63
N ARG A 172 -8.77 3.37 -9.96
CA ARG A 172 -8.40 4.31 -11.04
C ARG A 172 -7.25 5.25 -10.68
N MET A 173 -6.67 5.11 -9.51
CA MET A 173 -5.60 5.97 -9.00
C MET A 173 -4.21 5.33 -9.11
N GLY A 174 -3.85 4.85 -10.30
CA GLY A 174 -2.51 5.11 -10.84
C GLY A 174 -1.30 4.33 -10.36
N GLU A 175 -1.35 3.01 -10.19
CA GLU A 175 -0.15 2.21 -10.42
C GLU A 175 -0.14 1.74 -11.88
N PHE A 176 0.81 2.22 -12.68
CA PHE A 176 1.05 1.73 -14.04
C PHE A 176 1.42 0.25 -13.98
N ASN A 177 0.68 -0.62 -14.69
CA ASN A 177 0.80 -2.08 -14.74
C ASN A 177 0.14 -2.87 -13.58
N GLU A 178 -0.93 -2.37 -13.01
CA GLU A 178 -1.71 -3.11 -12.03
C GLU A 178 -2.41 -4.32 -12.69
N LEU A 179 -2.19 -5.51 -12.12
CA LEU A 179 -2.85 -6.73 -12.59
C LEU A 179 -4.30 -6.74 -12.13
N MET A 180 -5.20 -6.70 -13.09
CA MET A 180 -6.64 -6.62 -12.84
C MET A 180 -7.36 -7.87 -13.33
N LEU A 181 -8.27 -8.40 -12.52
CA LEU A 181 -9.24 -9.41 -12.92
C LEU A 181 -10.63 -8.81 -13.07
N PRO A 182 -11.44 -9.26 -14.04
CA PRO A 182 -12.85 -8.91 -14.07
C PRO A 182 -13.59 -9.56 -12.90
N VAL A 183 -14.67 -8.94 -12.41
CA VAL A 183 -15.51 -9.52 -11.32
C VAL A 183 -15.98 -10.94 -11.66
N SER A 184 -16.23 -11.21 -12.93
CA SER A 184 -16.66 -12.53 -13.42
C SER A 184 -15.61 -13.65 -13.20
N ALA A 185 -14.36 -13.32 -12.91
CA ALA A 185 -13.34 -14.30 -12.53
C ALA A 185 -13.47 -14.78 -11.08
N LEU A 186 -14.25 -14.07 -10.24
CA LEU A 186 -14.52 -14.46 -8.87
C LEU A 186 -15.57 -15.56 -8.84
N ASN A 187 -15.20 -16.75 -8.34
CA ASN A 187 -16.10 -17.88 -8.32
C ASN A 187 -17.18 -17.74 -7.21
N GLU A 188 -18.42 -17.43 -7.59
CA GLU A 188 -19.54 -17.23 -6.67
C GLU A 188 -19.95 -18.49 -5.88
N LYS A 189 -19.47 -19.68 -6.28
CA LYS A 189 -19.74 -20.94 -5.59
C LYS A 189 -18.83 -21.19 -4.39
N LEU A 190 -17.77 -20.39 -4.21
CA LEU A 190 -16.99 -20.41 -2.99
C LEU A 190 -17.78 -19.74 -1.86
N ASP A 191 -17.61 -20.21 -0.62
CA ASP A 191 -18.29 -19.64 0.53
C ASP A 191 -17.77 -18.23 0.86
N TYR A 192 -16.47 -18.00 0.60
CA TYR A 192 -15.81 -16.70 0.79
C TYR A 192 -14.60 -16.55 -0.12
N ILE A 193 -14.29 -15.31 -0.53
CA ILE A 193 -13.07 -14.96 -1.24
C ILE A 193 -12.39 -13.80 -0.50
N ALA A 194 -11.23 -14.08 0.07
CA ALA A 194 -10.37 -13.14 0.76
C ALA A 194 -9.46 -12.42 -0.24
N LEU A 195 -9.70 -11.14 -0.49
CA LEU A 195 -8.94 -10.31 -1.42
C LEU A 195 -7.95 -9.41 -0.67
N GLY A 196 -6.73 -9.29 -1.17
CA GLY A 196 -5.72 -8.29 -0.80
C GLY A 196 -5.32 -7.43 -1.99
N HIS A 197 -4.47 -6.43 -1.78
CA HIS A 197 -3.98 -5.43 -2.71
C HIS A 197 -4.66 -4.05 -2.58
N TYR A 198 -5.95 -4.00 -2.29
CA TYR A 198 -6.63 -2.73 -2.03
C TYR A 198 -6.70 -2.45 -0.53
N HIS A 199 -6.16 -1.31 -0.10
CA HIS A 199 -5.98 -0.97 1.31
C HIS A 199 -7.28 -0.54 2.03
N GLY A 200 -8.39 -0.38 1.31
CA GLY A 200 -9.69 -0.08 1.87
C GLY A 200 -10.53 -1.34 2.17
N TYR A 201 -11.35 -1.29 3.22
CA TYR A 201 -12.34 -2.34 3.47
C TYR A 201 -13.51 -2.20 2.50
N VAL A 202 -13.66 -3.15 1.55
CA VAL A 202 -14.67 -3.10 0.47
C VAL A 202 -15.28 -4.47 0.21
N HIS A 203 -16.59 -4.51 0.13
CA HIS A 203 -17.33 -5.67 -0.39
C HIS A 203 -17.40 -5.60 -1.92
N VAL A 204 -16.77 -6.54 -2.59
CA VAL A 204 -16.74 -6.62 -4.07
C VAL A 204 -17.98 -7.35 -4.59
N THR A 205 -18.26 -8.54 -4.03
CA THR A 205 -19.43 -9.33 -4.31
C THR A 205 -20.04 -9.83 -2.99
N ARG A 206 -21.12 -10.61 -3.07
CA ARG A 206 -21.71 -11.24 -1.88
C ARG A 206 -20.68 -12.03 -1.08
N ASN A 207 -19.76 -12.74 -1.74
CA ASN A 207 -18.78 -13.63 -1.12
C ASN A 207 -17.33 -13.13 -1.21
N ALA A 208 -17.01 -12.05 -1.93
CA ALA A 208 -15.67 -11.51 -2.07
C ALA A 208 -15.52 -10.16 -1.36
N THR A 209 -14.42 -9.98 -0.63
CA THR A 209 -14.17 -8.79 0.19
C THR A 209 -12.69 -8.49 0.27
N TYR A 210 -12.30 -7.22 0.14
CA TYR A 210 -11.02 -6.71 0.58
C TYR A 210 -11.08 -6.41 2.08
N SER A 211 -10.15 -6.95 2.87
CA SER A 211 -10.07 -6.61 4.31
C SER A 211 -9.53 -5.21 4.54
N GLY A 212 -8.79 -4.69 3.58
CA GLY A 212 -7.99 -3.48 3.74
C GLY A 212 -6.71 -3.72 4.53
N SER A 213 -5.86 -2.71 4.57
CA SER A 213 -4.59 -2.74 5.31
C SER A 213 -4.79 -2.56 6.82
N THR A 214 -3.81 -2.99 7.62
CA THR A 214 -3.84 -2.84 9.08
C THR A 214 -3.41 -1.44 9.54
N GLU A 215 -2.63 -0.72 8.71
CA GLU A 215 -2.19 0.66 8.95
C GLU A 215 -2.38 1.49 7.66
N ARG A 216 -2.33 2.81 7.76
CA ARG A 216 -2.43 3.75 6.63
C ARG A 216 -1.06 3.95 5.98
N LEU A 217 -0.97 3.81 4.66
CA LEU A 217 0.25 4.04 3.92
C LEU A 217 0.35 5.47 3.37
N SER A 218 -0.80 6.08 3.07
CA SER A 218 -0.84 7.41 2.45
C SER A 218 -1.98 8.29 3.00
N PHE A 219 -1.89 9.60 2.74
CA PHE A 219 -2.94 10.55 3.13
C PHE A 219 -4.27 10.36 2.38
N SER A 220 -4.30 9.64 1.27
CA SER A 220 -5.57 9.24 0.63
C SER A 220 -6.39 8.33 1.54
N GLU A 221 -5.73 7.57 2.42
CA GLU A 221 -6.33 6.65 3.37
C GLU A 221 -6.65 7.28 4.74
N ALA A 222 -6.47 8.61 4.90
CA ALA A 222 -6.62 9.28 6.20
C ALA A 222 -7.99 9.03 6.87
N ARG A 223 -9.03 8.81 6.06
CA ARG A 223 -10.40 8.56 6.53
C ARG A 223 -10.77 7.08 6.61
N ASP A 224 -9.92 6.19 6.16
CA ASP A 224 -10.20 4.76 6.13
C ASP A 224 -10.20 4.16 7.53
N LYS A 225 -11.13 3.23 7.73
CA LYS A 225 -11.07 2.34 8.88
C LYS A 225 -10.10 1.22 8.57
N LYS A 226 -9.11 1.04 9.43
CA LYS A 226 -8.11 -0.02 9.34
C LYS A 226 -8.43 -1.16 10.27
N GLY A 227 -8.20 -2.39 9.83
CA GLY A 227 -8.58 -3.57 10.60
C GLY A 227 -8.51 -4.85 9.78
N PHE A 228 -9.30 -5.81 10.17
CA PHE A 228 -9.44 -7.11 9.51
C PHE A 228 -10.88 -7.61 9.55
N VAL A 229 -11.17 -8.70 8.86
CA VAL A 229 -12.55 -9.23 8.75
C VAL A 229 -12.63 -10.59 9.43
N MET A 230 -13.57 -10.74 10.37
CA MET A 230 -14.01 -12.04 10.86
C MET A 230 -15.17 -12.55 10.02
N VAL A 231 -15.06 -13.77 9.52
CA VAL A 231 -16.06 -14.38 8.65
C VAL A 231 -16.58 -15.68 9.24
N ASP A 232 -17.89 -15.79 9.43
CA ASP A 232 -18.56 -17.06 9.69
C ASP A 232 -19.00 -17.66 8.35
N LEU A 233 -18.22 -18.62 7.85
CA LEU A 233 -18.42 -19.22 6.53
C LEU A 233 -19.78 -19.93 6.40
N ALA A 234 -20.23 -20.61 7.45
CA ALA A 234 -21.50 -21.33 7.43
C ALA A 234 -22.72 -20.40 7.36
N LYS A 235 -22.60 -19.19 7.92
CA LYS A 235 -23.66 -18.18 7.95
C LYS A 235 -23.49 -17.10 6.88
N GLY A 236 -22.36 -17.05 6.21
CA GLY A 236 -22.00 -15.96 5.30
C GLY A 236 -21.89 -14.58 6.00
N LYS A 237 -21.75 -14.56 7.34
CA LYS A 237 -21.66 -13.32 8.11
C LYS A 237 -20.23 -12.81 8.12
N LYS A 238 -20.07 -11.53 7.81
CA LYS A 238 -18.80 -10.81 7.84
C LYS A 238 -18.88 -9.71 8.90
N GLU A 239 -17.84 -9.58 9.71
CA GLU A 239 -17.74 -8.58 10.77
C GLU A 239 -16.36 -7.91 10.69
N PHE A 240 -16.34 -6.59 10.48
CA PHE A 240 -15.09 -5.83 10.47
C PHE A 240 -14.62 -5.60 11.91
N VAL A 241 -13.39 -5.98 12.20
CA VAL A 241 -12.73 -5.80 13.49
C VAL A 241 -11.76 -4.63 13.36
N PRO A 242 -12.07 -3.45 13.94
CA PRO A 242 -11.23 -2.27 13.80
C PRO A 242 -9.94 -2.40 14.61
N LEU A 243 -8.87 -1.82 14.08
CA LEU A 243 -7.59 -1.58 14.75
C LEU A 243 -7.42 -0.08 15.04
N HIS A 244 -6.41 0.26 15.84
CA HIS A 244 -6.11 1.63 16.27
C HIS A 244 -4.80 2.16 15.66
N PRO A 245 -4.76 2.34 14.32
CA PRO A 245 -3.58 2.87 13.65
C PRO A 245 -3.30 4.31 14.09
N ARG A 246 -2.06 4.80 13.83
CA ARG A 246 -1.73 6.20 14.14
C ARG A 246 -2.71 7.15 13.45
N PRO A 247 -3.27 8.16 14.16
CA PRO A 247 -4.17 9.13 13.57
C PRO A 247 -3.50 9.90 12.42
N MET A 248 -4.21 10.03 11.31
CA MET A 248 -3.78 10.76 10.12
C MET A 248 -4.82 11.82 9.79
N LEU A 249 -4.38 13.09 9.68
CA LEU A 249 -5.23 14.22 9.39
C LEU A 249 -4.86 14.84 8.04
N ASP A 250 -5.80 14.82 7.12
CA ASP A 250 -5.73 15.59 5.88
C ASP A 250 -6.55 16.86 6.09
N LEU A 251 -5.88 17.98 6.42
CA LEU A 251 -6.54 19.23 6.74
C LEU A 251 -7.18 19.84 5.49
N PRO A 252 -8.33 20.51 5.62
CA PRO A 252 -8.91 21.24 4.51
C PRO A 252 -7.90 22.23 3.92
N PRO A 253 -7.72 22.26 2.60
CA PRO A 253 -6.71 23.09 1.95
C PRO A 253 -6.98 24.58 2.18
N ILE A 254 -5.90 25.37 2.14
CA ILE A 254 -5.96 26.86 2.12
C ILE A 254 -5.85 27.28 0.65
N ASP A 255 -6.76 28.15 0.20
CA ASP A 255 -6.63 28.83 -1.10
C ASP A 255 -6.02 30.23 -0.92
N ALA A 256 -4.74 30.38 -1.27
CA ALA A 256 -3.99 31.61 -1.11
C ALA A 256 -4.05 32.57 -2.30
N LYS A 257 -4.96 32.35 -3.27
CA LYS A 257 -5.05 33.12 -4.53
C LYS A 257 -5.06 34.66 -4.37
N ARG A 258 -5.58 35.16 -3.26
CA ARG A 258 -5.71 36.62 -2.99
C ARG A 258 -5.04 37.03 -1.69
N MET A 259 -4.23 36.15 -1.11
CA MET A 259 -3.60 36.39 0.17
C MET A 259 -2.22 37.04 0.00
N ASP A 260 -1.93 38.02 0.80
CA ASP A 260 -0.56 38.46 1.04
C ASP A 260 0.15 37.55 2.05
N ALA A 261 1.42 37.82 2.35
CA ALA A 261 2.22 36.99 3.23
C ALA A 261 1.69 36.97 4.69
N ASP A 262 1.19 38.12 5.16
CA ASP A 262 0.67 38.23 6.53
C ASP A 262 -0.70 37.56 6.67
N GLU A 263 -1.53 37.63 5.67
CA GLU A 263 -2.81 36.95 5.59
C GLU A 263 -2.60 35.41 5.58
N LEU A 264 -1.70 34.92 4.73
CA LEU A 264 -1.37 33.50 4.68
C LEU A 264 -0.79 33.02 6.01
N ARG A 265 0.08 33.79 6.63
CA ARG A 265 0.65 33.44 7.95
C ARG A 265 -0.43 33.33 9.03
N ARG A 266 -1.40 34.25 9.06
CA ARG A 266 -2.54 34.21 10.00
C ARG A 266 -3.40 32.97 9.74
N GLU A 267 -3.68 32.65 8.48
CA GLU A 267 -4.50 31.50 8.13
C GLU A 267 -3.80 30.18 8.47
N LEU A 268 -2.49 30.06 8.18
CA LEU A 268 -1.67 28.93 8.61
C LEU A 268 -1.71 28.74 10.13
N LYS A 269 -1.54 29.84 10.88
CA LYS A 269 -1.59 29.81 12.34
C LYS A 269 -2.95 29.33 12.84
N ASN A 270 -4.03 29.92 12.36
CA ASN A 270 -5.39 29.53 12.73
C ASN A 270 -5.66 28.05 12.43
N LYS A 271 -5.23 27.57 11.26
CA LYS A 271 -5.40 26.17 10.83
C LYS A 271 -4.65 25.20 11.75
N ILE A 272 -3.42 25.53 12.12
CA ILE A 272 -2.58 24.71 13.01
C ILE A 272 -3.16 24.71 14.44
N GLU A 273 -3.51 25.88 14.98
CA GLU A 273 -4.00 26.02 16.36
C GLU A 273 -5.41 25.45 16.56
N SER A 274 -6.22 25.38 15.51
CA SER A 274 -7.59 24.82 15.58
C SER A 274 -7.66 23.30 15.59
N HIS A 275 -6.52 22.61 15.43
CA HIS A 275 -6.48 21.15 15.37
C HIS A 275 -5.49 20.59 16.39
N GLU A 276 -5.85 19.47 16.99
CA GLU A 276 -4.94 18.66 17.80
C GLU A 276 -3.96 17.91 16.89
N LEU A 277 -2.66 18.24 16.94
CA LEU A 277 -1.63 17.65 16.09
C LEU A 277 -0.76 16.60 16.79
N ASP A 278 -0.84 16.52 18.13
CA ASP A 278 0.11 15.74 18.93
C ASP A 278 0.15 14.27 18.50
N GLY A 279 1.35 13.81 18.19
CA GLY A 279 1.63 12.46 17.75
C GLY A 279 1.01 12.02 16.41
N LYS A 280 0.30 12.92 15.71
CA LYS A 280 -0.42 12.60 14.47
C LYS A 280 0.44 12.80 13.21
N LEU A 281 0.04 12.15 12.14
CA LEU A 281 0.48 12.47 10.77
C LEU A 281 -0.46 13.53 10.22
N VAL A 282 0.06 14.66 9.77
CA VAL A 282 -0.77 15.78 9.32
C VAL A 282 -0.31 16.26 7.95
N ARG A 283 -1.26 16.48 7.03
CA ARG A 283 -1.02 17.15 5.75
C ARG A 283 -1.84 18.41 5.66
N LEU A 284 -1.22 19.49 5.17
CA LEU A 284 -1.88 20.73 4.79
C LEU A 284 -1.44 21.14 3.39
N ILE A 285 -2.40 21.28 2.48
CA ILE A 285 -2.15 21.77 1.11
C ILE A 285 -2.52 23.26 1.07
N VAL A 286 -1.58 24.09 0.60
CA VAL A 286 -1.81 25.51 0.35
C VAL A 286 -1.75 25.75 -1.15
N ARG A 287 -2.89 26.10 -1.74
CA ARG A 287 -3.05 26.24 -3.20
C ARG A 287 -2.90 27.70 -3.63
N ASN A 288 -2.55 27.88 -4.90
CA ASN A 288 -2.50 29.18 -5.56
C ASN A 288 -1.58 30.20 -4.87
N VAL A 289 -0.46 29.75 -4.30
CA VAL A 289 0.51 30.62 -3.63
C VAL A 289 1.35 31.33 -4.69
N THR A 290 1.44 32.68 -4.63
CA THR A 290 2.37 33.40 -5.53
C THR A 290 3.81 33.23 -5.07
N SER A 291 4.79 33.31 -5.99
CA SER A 291 6.21 33.15 -5.65
C SER A 291 6.71 34.14 -4.60
N PRO A 292 6.31 35.42 -4.59
CA PRO A 292 6.69 36.35 -3.52
C PRO A 292 6.16 35.94 -2.17
N VAL A 293 4.88 35.52 -2.08
CA VAL A 293 4.25 35.07 -0.83
C VAL A 293 4.91 33.80 -0.31
N TYR A 294 5.20 32.84 -1.16
CA TYR A 294 5.92 31.62 -0.78
C TYR A 294 7.29 31.90 -0.18
N ARG A 295 8.09 32.82 -0.77
CA ARG A 295 9.42 33.19 -0.25
C ARG A 295 9.35 33.93 1.10
N ALA A 296 8.23 34.57 1.41
CA ALA A 296 8.03 35.27 2.67
C ALA A 296 7.56 34.34 3.81
N ILE A 297 7.31 33.04 3.54
CA ILE A 297 6.91 32.11 4.58
C ILE A 297 8.06 31.85 5.55
N ASP A 298 7.81 32.04 6.84
CA ASP A 298 8.72 31.66 7.90
C ASP A 298 8.66 30.14 8.15
N HIS A 299 9.48 29.39 7.43
CA HIS A 299 9.56 27.93 7.58
C HIS A 299 10.10 27.49 8.94
N ALA A 300 10.86 28.34 9.65
CA ALA A 300 11.34 28.02 10.99
C ALA A 300 10.19 28.08 12.00
N TRP A 301 9.37 29.12 11.91
CA TRP A 301 8.14 29.22 12.68
C TRP A 301 7.21 28.03 12.39
N LEU A 302 6.99 27.70 11.11
CA LEU A 302 6.10 26.60 10.72
C LEU A 302 6.56 25.27 11.34
N ARG A 303 7.85 24.96 11.25
CA ARG A 303 8.42 23.75 11.90
C ARG A 303 8.22 23.77 13.42
N SER A 304 8.44 24.90 14.05
CA SER A 304 8.24 25.04 15.50
C SER A 304 6.77 24.86 15.90
N ALA A 305 5.85 25.50 15.17
CA ALA A 305 4.41 25.44 15.44
C ALA A 305 3.83 24.03 15.26
N THR A 306 4.43 23.21 14.38
CA THR A 306 3.97 21.86 14.08
C THR A 306 4.82 20.74 14.72
N ALA A 307 5.78 21.11 15.59
CA ALA A 307 6.75 20.17 16.18
C ALA A 307 6.12 19.03 17.00
N LYS A 308 4.91 19.22 17.52
CA LYS A 308 4.16 18.18 18.25
C LYS A 308 3.61 17.08 17.35
N ALA A 309 3.40 17.36 16.06
CA ALA A 309 2.99 16.33 15.12
C ALA A 309 4.11 15.27 14.97
N MET A 310 3.74 14.00 14.77
CA MET A 310 4.73 13.00 14.39
C MET A 310 5.36 13.36 13.04
N HIS A 311 4.56 13.83 12.10
CA HIS A 311 5.00 14.40 10.84
C HIS A 311 3.99 15.45 10.37
N PHE A 312 4.48 16.57 9.83
CA PHE A 312 3.66 17.61 9.23
C PHE A 312 4.11 17.86 7.78
N ASP A 313 3.27 17.46 6.82
CA ASP A 313 3.49 17.66 5.38
C ASP A 313 2.79 18.93 4.91
N ALA A 314 3.55 20.04 4.79
CA ALA A 314 3.04 21.29 4.23
C ALA A 314 3.37 21.37 2.74
N ARG A 315 2.36 21.24 1.87
CA ARG A 315 2.52 21.31 0.41
C ARG A 315 2.03 22.64 -0.12
N PHE A 316 2.92 23.39 -0.75
CA PHE A 316 2.62 24.68 -1.36
C PHE A 316 2.57 24.54 -2.89
N GLU A 317 1.40 24.74 -3.49
CA GLU A 317 1.19 24.79 -4.93
C GLU A 317 1.45 26.23 -5.41
N VAL A 318 2.69 26.49 -5.84
CA VAL A 318 3.14 27.84 -6.23
C VAL A 318 2.73 28.12 -7.67
N VAL A 319 1.99 29.23 -7.87
CA VAL A 319 1.63 29.71 -9.20
C VAL A 319 2.78 30.56 -9.78
N GLN A 320 3.26 30.20 -10.96
CA GLN A 320 4.20 31.04 -11.70
C GLN A 320 3.45 32.20 -12.35
N GLU A 321 3.72 33.43 -11.93
CA GLU A 321 3.22 34.64 -12.62
C GLU A 321 3.91 34.74 -13.99
N GLY A 322 3.12 34.65 -15.05
CA GLY A 322 3.58 34.93 -16.41
C GLY A 322 3.40 33.80 -17.42
N VAL A 323 2.92 32.62 -17.03
CA VAL A 323 2.49 31.62 -18.01
C VAL A 323 0.97 31.53 -17.95
N SER A 324 0.30 32.22 -18.88
CA SER A 324 -1.08 31.91 -19.25
C SER A 324 -1.12 30.43 -19.62
N LEU A 325 -1.67 29.60 -18.72
CA LEU A 325 -2.08 28.24 -19.07
C LEU A 325 -3.29 28.32 -19.99
N GLN A 326 -3.07 28.79 -21.26
CA GLN A 326 -3.84 28.27 -22.35
C GLN A 326 -3.47 26.80 -22.46
N SER A 327 -4.37 25.94 -21.94
CA SER A 327 -4.51 24.53 -22.29
C SER A 327 -3.24 23.91 -22.90
N ALA A 328 -2.18 23.76 -22.11
CA ALA A 328 -1.23 22.72 -22.38
C ALA A 328 -1.91 21.43 -21.85
N SER A 329 -2.70 20.79 -22.72
CA SER A 329 -2.82 19.36 -22.67
C SER A 329 -1.38 18.86 -22.60
N THR A 330 -0.98 18.33 -21.45
CA THR A 330 0.27 17.61 -21.31
C THR A 330 0.13 16.32 -22.12
N TYR A 331 0.24 16.46 -23.44
CA TYR A 331 0.78 15.39 -24.24
C TYR A 331 2.23 15.31 -23.75
N ILE A 332 2.54 14.28 -22.99
CA ILE A 332 3.92 13.83 -22.82
C ILE A 332 4.34 13.52 -24.25
N ASP A 333 5.13 14.41 -24.84
CA ASP A 333 5.76 14.19 -26.13
C ASP A 333 6.67 12.96 -25.96
N SER A 334 7.07 12.31 -27.03
CA SER A 334 7.84 11.06 -26.88
C SER A 334 9.02 11.29 -25.92
N LEU A 335 9.37 10.26 -25.14
CA LEU A 335 10.45 10.32 -24.15
C LEU A 335 11.75 10.87 -24.77
N GLU A 336 11.95 10.62 -26.06
CA GLU A 336 13.04 11.13 -26.87
C GLU A 336 13.01 12.66 -27.04
N LYS A 337 11.85 13.25 -27.26
CA LYS A 337 11.71 14.71 -27.41
C LYS A 337 11.90 15.42 -26.06
N GLU A 338 11.40 14.84 -24.96
CA GLU A 338 11.60 15.36 -23.62
C GLU A 338 13.09 15.30 -23.23
N PHE A 339 13.79 14.22 -23.57
CA PHE A 339 15.24 14.08 -23.34
C PHE A 339 16.04 15.13 -24.14
N VAL A 340 15.69 15.36 -25.40
CA VAL A 340 16.33 16.39 -26.23
C VAL A 340 16.07 17.78 -25.66
N SER A 341 14.84 18.10 -25.30
CA SER A 341 14.47 19.37 -24.67
C SER A 341 15.20 19.60 -23.37
N PHE A 342 15.31 18.58 -22.52
CA PHE A 342 16.09 18.65 -21.29
C PHE A 342 17.57 18.97 -21.54
N LEU A 343 18.20 18.26 -22.49
CA LEU A 343 19.60 18.50 -22.84
C LEU A 343 19.84 19.90 -23.40
N ASP A 344 18.88 20.47 -24.15
CA ASP A 344 19.02 21.81 -24.70
C ASP A 344 19.08 22.90 -23.63
N HIS A 345 18.39 22.69 -22.51
CA HIS A 345 18.32 23.64 -21.41
C HIS A 345 19.32 23.34 -20.27
N TYR A 346 19.98 22.17 -20.27
CA TYR A 346 20.90 21.78 -19.21
C TYR A 346 22.34 22.20 -19.53
N PRO A 347 23.02 22.97 -18.68
CA PRO A 347 24.42 23.36 -18.89
C PRO A 347 25.32 22.13 -18.70
N VAL A 348 25.93 21.64 -19.77
CA VAL A 348 26.89 20.53 -19.72
C VAL A 348 28.30 21.09 -19.89
N GLU A 349 29.05 21.08 -18.80
CA GLU A 349 30.44 21.64 -18.78
C GLU A 349 31.48 20.57 -18.97
N LYS A 350 31.78 19.86 -19.78
CA LYS A 350 32.91 18.89 -19.96
C LYS A 350 32.59 17.68 -20.82
N VAL A 351 31.37 17.61 -21.41
CA VAL A 351 30.97 16.49 -22.25
C VAL A 351 30.49 17.04 -23.58
N ASP A 352 30.83 16.38 -24.66
CA ASP A 352 30.30 16.68 -25.98
C ASP A 352 28.79 16.47 -26.00
N LYS A 353 28.03 17.58 -26.07
CA LYS A 353 26.57 17.59 -25.99
C LYS A 353 25.91 16.78 -27.11
N GLU A 354 26.47 16.83 -28.32
CA GLU A 354 25.99 16.08 -29.47
C GLU A 354 26.20 14.57 -29.30
N ARG A 355 27.31 14.17 -28.74
CA ARG A 355 27.61 12.77 -28.42
C ARG A 355 26.74 12.24 -27.32
N LEU A 356 26.43 13.06 -26.31
CA LEU A 356 25.51 12.71 -25.20
C LEU A 356 24.09 12.54 -25.74
N ARG A 357 23.65 13.45 -26.63
CA ARG A 357 22.34 13.39 -27.31
C ARG A 357 22.19 12.12 -28.14
N SER A 358 23.16 11.81 -28.99
CA SER A 358 23.16 10.63 -29.85
C SER A 358 23.09 9.33 -29.03
N LYS A 359 23.92 9.23 -28.00
CA LYS A 359 23.98 8.05 -27.13
C LYS A 359 22.71 7.89 -26.28
N GLY A 360 22.18 8.96 -25.74
CA GLY A 360 20.93 8.92 -24.98
C GLY A 360 19.74 8.46 -25.80
N LEU A 361 19.61 8.96 -27.04
CA LEU A 361 18.56 8.52 -27.96
C LEU A 361 18.73 7.05 -28.35
N GLU A 362 19.96 6.56 -28.58
CA GLU A 362 20.23 5.14 -28.83
C GLU A 362 19.77 4.23 -27.68
N TYR A 363 20.04 4.63 -26.41
CA TYR A 363 19.61 3.86 -25.25
C TYR A 363 18.10 3.90 -25.03
N LEU A 364 17.45 5.05 -25.30
CA LEU A 364 15.99 5.15 -25.20
C LEU A 364 15.28 4.27 -26.24
N GLN A 365 15.79 4.23 -27.49
CA GLN A 365 15.25 3.37 -28.54
C GLN A 365 15.43 1.88 -28.20
N ARG A 366 16.59 1.47 -27.73
CA ARG A 366 16.80 0.07 -27.26
C ARG A 366 15.86 -0.31 -26.11
N GLY A 367 15.67 0.59 -25.12
CA GLY A 367 14.77 0.31 -24.01
C GLY A 367 13.30 0.20 -24.43
N LEU A 368 12.90 0.86 -25.51
CA LEU A 368 11.56 0.71 -26.09
C LEU A 368 11.41 -0.60 -26.88
N GLU A 369 12.45 -1.02 -27.63
CA GLU A 369 12.47 -2.28 -28.38
C GLU A 369 12.54 -3.53 -27.48
N GLU A 370 13.12 -3.42 -26.26
CA GLU A 370 13.18 -4.51 -25.27
C GLU A 370 11.89 -4.60 -24.41
N SER A 371 10.97 -3.64 -24.57
CA SER A 371 9.72 -3.56 -23.79
C SER A 371 8.48 -3.99 -24.60
N ASP A 372 8.64 -4.24 -25.91
CA ASP A 372 7.66 -4.89 -26.79
C ASP A 372 7.96 -6.41 -26.88
#